data_48c77cb8f16f7bcdb7e0a1c2e505b8e8
#
_entry.id   48c77cb8f16f7bcdb7e0a1c2e505b8e8
#
_cell.length_a   1.000
_cell.length_b   1.000
_cell.length_c   1.000
_cell.angle_alpha   90.00
_cell.angle_beta   90.00
_cell.angle_gamma   90.00
#
_symmetry.space_group_name_H-M   'P 1'
#
loop_
_entity.id
_entity.type
_entity.pdbx_description
1 polymer ?
#
loop_
_entity_poly.entity_id
_entity_poly.type
_entity_poly.pdbx_seq_one_letter_code
_entity_poly.pdbx_strand_id
1 'polypeptide(L)'
;MFDESLNHTSKKKQLDIHVRFWNDDKVHSRYLGSHFIGHSTAQDLLKHFKECVQQLNLSRLVSVSMDGPNVNLKFFELLQSDLNEMYGGAQLVSVGSCGLHTLHNAFKAGFSMWQVEKLLRAMHILFNNVPARREDYVTVTKSSVFPLSFCGHRWLENLPVVERALEVWPSLQLYVDAVKRKELPNPGTGSYDTIEAAQKDPLILAKLHFFATIARTFDPFLKRYQTDEPVMPFLAKDLAELIKSILRRFVKREVLQDITKLQLTKLDLSEKKNLLLPQKIDIGLGADKALKDTKISDLRVLEFRRDCMQGLTNIVRKVQEKSPLKYATVRQMACLDPSNMFRDPDRCKEQMKCLVQTFLQAKQLAGGVSAGDVILQQFEALLTLECRNEEFLSFQPMVKRLDTFLCGCLSRAYPVAWAFCQKLLLLSHGQASVERGFSVNKEVETDNMQEETMIAHRLVCDYVDLHGGVTKVPLTKELLVSVGAARSRYRIFLDQQRARKESEAGTQKRKLAEEYLTDLKRKKTTVQEVSTCLAREADMLAEEAEGKSGSKMAQLLSKSNALRRASKEKLAELKKVEEEITIKGDELRKM
;
A
#
# COMPACT_ATOMS: atom_id res chain seq x y z
N MET A 1 -1.69 2.02 11.22
CA MET A 1 -2.06 1.58 9.85
C MET A 1 -1.55 2.62 8.88
N PHE A 2 -0.99 2.21 7.77
CA PHE A 2 -0.57 3.14 6.71
C PHE A 2 -0.74 2.53 5.32
N ASP A 3 -0.84 3.37 4.31
CA ASP A 3 -0.85 2.97 2.90
C ASP A 3 -0.38 4.14 2.01
N GLU A 4 0.02 3.84 0.78
CA GLU A 4 0.54 4.80 -0.18
C GLU A 4 -0.43 4.98 -1.36
N SER A 5 -0.69 6.23 -1.74
CA SER A 5 -1.40 6.58 -2.98
C SER A 5 -0.59 7.58 -3.81
N LEU A 6 -0.89 7.66 -5.12
CA LEU A 6 -0.32 8.71 -5.96
C LEU A 6 -1.13 9.98 -5.78
N ASN A 7 -0.48 11.05 -5.33
CA ASN A 7 -1.05 12.39 -5.36
C ASN A 7 -0.86 13.00 -6.75
N HIS A 8 -1.95 13.37 -7.40
CA HIS A 8 -1.95 13.82 -8.78
C HIS A 8 -1.47 15.26 -8.95
N THR A 9 -1.61 16.10 -7.94
CA THR A 9 -1.15 17.49 -7.93
C THR A 9 0.35 17.60 -7.72
N SER A 10 0.87 16.99 -6.65
CA SER A 10 2.30 17.04 -6.33
C SER A 10 3.16 16.08 -7.15
N LYS A 11 2.56 15.11 -7.88
CA LYS A 11 3.24 14.01 -8.58
C LYS A 11 4.12 13.15 -7.68
N LYS A 12 3.87 13.16 -6.38
CA LYS A 12 4.56 12.37 -5.36
C LYS A 12 3.66 11.25 -4.85
N LYS A 13 4.26 10.26 -4.22
CA LYS A 13 3.50 9.31 -3.42
C LYS A 13 3.13 9.96 -2.10
N GLN A 14 1.87 9.88 -1.74
CA GLN A 14 1.34 10.31 -0.46
C GLN A 14 1.21 9.10 0.45
N LEU A 15 1.97 9.09 1.53
CA LEU A 15 1.93 8.10 2.60
C LEU A 15 0.96 8.59 3.67
N ASP A 16 -0.22 7.99 3.75
CA ASP A 16 -1.22 8.30 4.78
C ASP A 16 -1.06 7.39 5.99
N ILE A 17 -1.01 7.97 7.18
CA ILE A 17 -0.86 7.26 8.45
C ILE A 17 -2.11 7.47 9.31
N HIS A 18 -2.70 6.38 9.75
CA HIS A 18 -3.84 6.35 10.65
C HIS A 18 -3.48 5.66 11.96
N VAL A 19 -4.04 6.16 13.06
CA VAL A 19 -3.93 5.56 14.38
C VAL A 19 -5.22 4.85 14.73
N ARG A 20 -5.09 3.64 15.30
CA ARG A 20 -6.20 2.85 15.83
C ARG A 20 -6.06 2.75 17.33
N PHE A 21 -7.07 3.15 18.06
CA PHE A 21 -7.04 3.26 19.53
C PHE A 21 -8.43 3.11 20.15
N TRP A 22 -8.45 2.89 21.45
CA TRP A 22 -9.68 2.89 22.25
C TRP A 22 -10.04 4.28 22.69
N ASN A 23 -11.32 4.63 22.55
CA ASN A 23 -11.95 5.78 23.18
C ASN A 23 -13.35 5.36 23.64
N ASP A 24 -13.64 5.64 24.89
CA ASP A 24 -14.87 5.22 25.57
C ASP A 24 -15.10 3.69 25.48
N ASP A 25 -16.12 3.27 24.75
CA ASP A 25 -16.58 1.88 24.66
C ASP A 25 -16.21 1.18 23.36
N LYS A 26 -15.45 1.84 22.47
CA LYS A 26 -15.18 1.32 21.11
C LYS A 26 -13.82 1.68 20.54
N VAL A 27 -13.46 0.94 19.52
CA VAL A 27 -12.25 1.16 18.73
C VAL A 27 -12.50 2.24 17.68
N HIS A 28 -11.60 3.21 17.63
CA HIS A 28 -11.55 4.26 16.63
C HIS A 28 -10.34 4.13 15.73
N SER A 29 -10.49 4.54 14.48
CA SER A 29 -9.40 4.73 13.52
C SER A 29 -9.43 6.16 13.03
N ARG A 30 -8.32 6.90 13.21
CA ARG A 30 -8.23 8.33 12.91
C ARG A 30 -7.03 8.63 12.03
N TYR A 31 -7.21 9.58 11.13
CA TYR A 31 -6.10 10.14 10.35
C TYR A 31 -5.13 10.86 11.28
N LEU A 32 -3.84 10.53 11.18
CA LEU A 32 -2.77 11.17 11.97
C LEU A 32 -2.01 12.21 11.14
N GLY A 33 -1.69 11.88 9.89
CA GLY A 33 -0.95 12.75 9.00
C GLY A 33 -0.55 12.07 7.70
N SER A 34 0.04 12.85 6.81
CA SER A 34 0.60 12.39 5.54
C SER A 34 2.02 12.88 5.33
N HIS A 35 2.81 12.10 4.60
CA HIS A 35 4.09 12.53 4.03
C HIS A 35 4.08 12.34 2.51
N PHE A 36 4.69 13.28 1.80
CA PHE A 36 4.80 13.24 0.35
C PHE A 36 6.23 12.84 -0.03
N ILE A 37 6.37 11.65 -0.60
CA ILE A 37 7.65 10.99 -0.83
C ILE A 37 7.91 10.75 -2.31
N GLY A 38 9.14 11.02 -2.76
CA GLY A 38 9.58 10.73 -4.13
C GLY A 38 10.04 9.29 -4.27
N HIS A 39 10.91 8.85 -3.36
CA HIS A 39 11.39 7.46 -3.27
C HIS A 39 10.70 6.75 -2.11
N SER A 40 10.33 5.48 -2.30
CA SER A 40 9.67 4.64 -1.28
C SER A 40 10.51 3.43 -0.96
N THR A 41 11.75 3.63 -0.48
CA THR A 41 12.52 2.54 0.11
C THR A 41 12.02 2.23 1.51
N ALA A 42 12.35 1.08 2.05
CA ALA A 42 11.96 0.73 3.43
C ALA A 42 12.53 1.71 4.49
N GLN A 43 13.72 2.27 4.24
CA GLN A 43 14.32 3.29 5.09
C GLN A 43 13.57 4.63 4.99
N ASP A 44 13.19 5.06 3.79
CA ASP A 44 12.40 6.28 3.60
C ASP A 44 11.05 6.17 4.32
N LEU A 45 10.36 5.03 4.14
CA LEU A 45 9.10 4.76 4.86
C LEU A 45 9.29 4.80 6.37
N LEU A 46 10.35 4.18 6.90
CA LEU A 46 10.63 4.18 8.34
C LEU A 46 10.90 5.60 8.87
N LYS A 47 11.67 6.39 8.14
CA LYS A 47 11.96 7.77 8.49
C LYS A 47 10.68 8.59 8.59
N HIS A 48 9.87 8.62 7.53
CA HIS A 48 8.64 9.41 7.47
C HIS A 48 7.57 8.89 8.43
N PHE A 49 7.50 7.57 8.63
CA PHE A 49 6.64 6.99 9.67
C PHE A 49 7.01 7.52 11.06
N LYS A 50 8.30 7.49 11.43
CA LYS A 50 8.79 8.01 12.72
C LYS A 50 8.52 9.51 12.90
N GLU A 51 8.72 10.30 11.87
CA GLU A 51 8.39 11.73 11.86
C GLU A 51 6.90 11.98 12.16
N CYS A 52 6.01 11.20 11.54
CA CYS A 52 4.57 11.33 11.73
C CYS A 52 4.12 10.90 13.12
N VAL A 53 4.71 9.84 13.68
CA VAL A 53 4.33 9.28 14.99
C VAL A 53 5.15 9.80 16.16
N GLN A 54 6.02 10.80 15.97
CA GLN A 54 6.94 11.30 17.00
C GLN A 54 6.25 11.80 18.28
N GLN A 55 4.99 12.24 18.18
CA GLN A 55 4.18 12.69 19.33
C GLN A 55 3.52 11.53 20.08
N LEU A 56 3.58 10.30 19.54
CA LEU A 56 2.97 9.12 20.15
C LEU A 56 3.98 8.38 21.02
N ASN A 57 3.49 7.79 22.11
CA ASN A 57 4.31 6.90 22.91
C ASN A 57 4.40 5.51 22.25
N LEU A 58 5.47 5.27 21.51
CA LEU A 58 5.68 4.03 20.74
C LEU A 58 5.86 2.78 21.63
N SER A 59 6.14 2.92 22.95
CA SER A 59 6.15 1.79 23.87
C SER A 59 4.77 1.11 24.00
N ARG A 60 3.71 1.83 23.61
CA ARG A 60 2.32 1.34 23.61
C ARG A 60 1.87 0.80 22.24
N LEU A 61 2.73 0.81 21.24
CA LEU A 61 2.41 0.32 19.89
C LEU A 61 2.33 -1.20 19.92
N VAL A 62 1.14 -1.74 19.65
CA VAL A 62 0.88 -3.19 19.67
C VAL A 62 1.15 -3.83 18.31
N SER A 63 0.74 -3.19 17.23
CA SER A 63 0.82 -3.75 15.88
C SER A 63 0.83 -2.64 14.82
N VAL A 64 1.33 -2.97 13.64
CA VAL A 64 1.23 -2.13 12.44
C VAL A 64 0.52 -2.93 11.35
N SER A 65 -0.53 -2.35 10.78
CA SER A 65 -1.24 -2.91 9.63
C SER A 65 -0.79 -2.21 8.34
N MET A 66 -0.44 -3.00 7.35
CA MET A 66 0.08 -2.55 6.06
C MET A 66 -0.29 -3.55 4.97
N ASP A 67 -0.18 -3.17 3.71
CA ASP A 67 -0.30 -4.11 2.60
C ASP A 67 1.00 -4.95 2.42
N GLY A 68 1.00 -5.89 1.50
CA GLY A 68 2.02 -6.94 1.44
C GLY A 68 3.17 -6.82 0.40
N PRO A 69 3.58 -5.64 -0.15
CA PRO A 69 4.83 -5.51 -0.90
C PRO A 69 6.06 -5.81 -0.06
N ASN A 70 7.14 -6.26 -0.71
CA ASN A 70 8.39 -6.60 -0.02
C ASN A 70 9.01 -5.38 0.72
N VAL A 71 8.78 -4.17 0.20
CA VAL A 71 9.23 -2.92 0.83
C VAL A 71 8.59 -2.74 2.20
N ASN A 72 7.28 -2.97 2.32
CA ASN A 72 6.55 -2.88 3.57
C ASN A 72 6.95 -3.98 4.57
N LEU A 73 7.21 -5.18 4.08
CA LEU A 73 7.74 -6.26 4.93
C LEU A 73 9.11 -5.88 5.50
N LYS A 74 9.99 -5.30 4.66
CA LYS A 74 11.30 -4.82 5.12
C LYS A 74 11.19 -3.63 6.08
N PHE A 75 10.26 -2.71 5.83
CA PHE A 75 9.93 -1.64 6.79
C PHE A 75 9.53 -2.21 8.15
N PHE A 76 8.66 -3.24 8.17
CA PHE A 76 8.23 -3.88 9.42
C PHE A 76 9.41 -4.49 10.19
N GLU A 77 10.33 -5.16 9.51
CA GLU A 77 11.55 -5.70 10.12
C GLU A 77 12.42 -4.60 10.74
N LEU A 78 12.63 -3.49 10.03
CA LEU A 78 13.41 -2.36 10.50
C LEU A 78 12.76 -1.70 11.72
N LEU A 79 11.46 -1.43 11.66
CA LEU A 79 10.71 -0.87 12.79
C LEU A 79 10.74 -1.81 14.01
N GLN A 80 10.59 -3.12 13.78
CA GLN A 80 10.66 -4.11 14.85
C GLN A 80 12.04 -4.13 15.52
N SER A 81 13.13 -4.02 14.74
CA SER A 81 14.49 -3.93 15.26
C SER A 81 14.68 -2.69 16.14
N ASP A 82 14.23 -1.53 15.68
CA ASP A 82 14.30 -0.27 16.40
C ASP A 82 13.52 -0.32 17.74
N LEU A 83 12.27 -0.83 17.71
CA LEU A 83 11.46 -0.96 18.91
C LEU A 83 12.04 -1.95 19.91
N ASN A 84 12.61 -3.06 19.41
CA ASN A 84 13.28 -4.05 20.24
C ASN A 84 14.49 -3.45 20.99
N GLU A 85 15.28 -2.61 20.30
CA GLU A 85 16.41 -1.91 20.89
C GLU A 85 15.97 -0.84 21.89
N MET A 86 15.01 0.02 21.50
CA MET A 86 14.55 1.15 22.31
C MET A 86 13.77 0.73 23.57
N TYR A 87 13.03 -0.35 23.53
CA TYR A 87 12.08 -0.76 24.59
C TYR A 87 12.39 -2.15 25.18
N GLY A 88 13.66 -2.48 25.30
CA GLY A 88 14.13 -3.64 26.08
C GLY A 88 13.60 -4.99 25.57
N GLY A 89 13.45 -5.17 24.28
CA GLY A 89 13.02 -6.41 23.64
C GLY A 89 11.51 -6.50 23.36
N ALA A 90 10.78 -5.39 23.45
CA ALA A 90 9.38 -5.35 23.02
C ALA A 90 9.22 -5.63 21.52
N GLN A 91 8.24 -6.43 21.18
CA GLN A 91 7.96 -6.84 19.81
C GLN A 91 6.52 -6.50 19.40
N LEU A 92 6.35 -6.15 18.12
CA LEU A 92 5.02 -5.97 17.54
C LEU A 92 4.33 -7.31 17.33
N VAL A 93 3.04 -7.36 17.59
CA VAL A 93 2.22 -8.54 17.29
C VAL A 93 1.85 -8.51 15.82
N SER A 94 2.32 -9.51 15.08
CA SER A 94 2.04 -9.63 13.65
C SER A 94 0.76 -10.41 13.39
N VAL A 95 -0.07 -9.86 12.50
CA VAL A 95 -1.29 -10.50 11.99
C VAL A 95 -1.23 -10.72 10.46
N GLY A 96 -0.08 -10.44 9.88
CA GLY A 96 0.14 -10.50 8.43
C GLY A 96 -0.19 -9.20 7.71
N SER A 97 -0.19 -9.27 6.38
CA SER A 97 -0.58 -8.16 5.51
C SER A 97 -2.10 -8.09 5.32
N CYS A 98 -2.57 -6.97 4.77
CA CYS A 98 -3.99 -6.77 4.46
C CYS A 98 -4.58 -7.91 3.62
N GLY A 99 -5.60 -8.59 4.19
CA GLY A 99 -6.27 -9.71 3.53
C GLY A 99 -6.99 -9.30 2.25
N LEU A 100 -7.59 -8.11 2.23
CA LEU A 100 -8.35 -7.61 1.07
C LEU A 100 -7.45 -7.39 -0.15
N HIS A 101 -6.30 -6.74 0.01
CA HIS A 101 -5.31 -6.59 -1.07
C HIS A 101 -4.81 -7.95 -1.59
N THR A 102 -4.60 -8.91 -0.69
CA THR A 102 -4.23 -10.27 -1.07
C THR A 102 -5.29 -10.90 -1.96
N LEU A 103 -6.59 -10.73 -1.66
CA LEU A 103 -7.68 -11.27 -2.46
C LEU A 103 -7.81 -10.59 -3.83
N HIS A 104 -7.69 -9.25 -3.92
CA HIS A 104 -7.66 -8.54 -5.20
C HIS A 104 -6.53 -9.01 -6.10
N ASN A 105 -5.32 -9.16 -5.56
CA ASN A 105 -4.16 -9.65 -6.30
C ASN A 105 -4.29 -11.12 -6.70
N ALA A 106 -4.89 -11.95 -5.86
CA ALA A 106 -5.17 -13.36 -6.17
C ALA A 106 -6.17 -13.47 -7.32
N PHE A 107 -7.25 -12.72 -7.27
CA PHE A 107 -8.26 -12.69 -8.32
C PHE A 107 -7.66 -12.23 -9.66
N LYS A 108 -6.86 -11.17 -9.65
CA LYS A 108 -6.10 -10.71 -10.83
C LYS A 108 -5.25 -11.84 -11.41
N ALA A 109 -4.50 -12.57 -10.58
CA ALA A 109 -3.65 -13.68 -11.03
C ALA A 109 -4.44 -14.82 -11.68
N GLY A 110 -5.70 -15.03 -11.30
CA GLY A 110 -6.59 -16.02 -11.90
C GLY A 110 -7.12 -15.65 -13.28
N PHE A 111 -7.29 -14.35 -13.56
CA PHE A 111 -7.96 -13.87 -14.77
C PHE A 111 -7.07 -13.14 -15.77
N SER A 112 -5.81 -12.83 -15.42
CA SER A 112 -4.88 -12.10 -16.29
C SER A 112 -4.61 -12.77 -17.63
N MET A 113 -4.71 -14.10 -17.70
CA MET A 113 -4.46 -14.89 -18.92
C MET A 113 -5.44 -14.61 -20.06
N TRP A 114 -6.66 -14.15 -19.78
CA TRP A 114 -7.70 -13.97 -20.80
C TRP A 114 -7.83 -12.54 -21.34
N GLN A 115 -6.99 -11.62 -20.91
CA GLN A 115 -7.03 -10.20 -21.29
C GLN A 115 -8.42 -9.53 -21.09
N VAL A 116 -9.23 -10.02 -20.16
CA VAL A 116 -10.58 -9.48 -19.85
C VAL A 116 -10.47 -7.99 -19.47
N GLU A 117 -9.44 -7.60 -18.73
CA GLU A 117 -9.17 -6.20 -18.40
C GLU A 117 -9.06 -5.32 -19.65
N LYS A 118 -8.32 -5.78 -20.67
CA LYS A 118 -8.13 -5.03 -21.93
C LYS A 118 -9.46 -4.78 -22.62
N LEU A 119 -10.31 -5.81 -22.68
CA LEU A 119 -11.65 -5.69 -23.27
C LEU A 119 -12.53 -4.72 -22.50
N LEU A 120 -12.65 -4.87 -21.16
CA LEU A 120 -13.51 -4.03 -20.33
C LEU A 120 -13.09 -2.56 -20.37
N ARG A 121 -11.78 -2.29 -20.36
CA ARG A 121 -11.26 -0.93 -20.58
C ARG A 121 -11.58 -0.40 -21.97
N ALA A 122 -11.41 -1.19 -23.02
CA ALA A 122 -11.72 -0.81 -24.37
C ALA A 122 -13.20 -0.45 -24.55
N MET A 123 -14.12 -1.24 -23.96
CA MET A 123 -15.55 -0.97 -23.99
C MET A 123 -15.89 0.39 -23.38
N HIS A 124 -15.31 0.75 -22.24
CA HIS A 124 -15.53 2.05 -21.62
C HIS A 124 -14.90 3.20 -22.43
N ILE A 125 -13.63 3.04 -22.83
CA ILE A 125 -12.87 4.08 -23.56
C ILE A 125 -13.52 4.42 -24.90
N LEU A 126 -14.13 3.44 -25.57
CA LEU A 126 -14.77 3.67 -26.87
C LEU A 126 -15.81 4.80 -26.82
N PHE A 127 -16.57 4.91 -25.72
CA PHE A 127 -17.65 5.87 -25.55
C PHE A 127 -17.34 7.00 -24.55
N ASN A 128 -16.21 6.91 -23.85
CA ASN A 128 -15.85 7.91 -22.84
C ASN A 128 -15.45 9.22 -23.50
N ASN A 129 -16.10 10.34 -23.12
CA ASN A 129 -15.86 11.68 -23.61
C ASN A 129 -15.95 11.83 -25.15
N VAL A 130 -16.75 10.99 -25.83
CA VAL A 130 -16.96 11.03 -27.29
C VAL A 130 -18.45 11.13 -27.60
N PRO A 131 -19.05 12.35 -27.61
CA PRO A 131 -20.50 12.54 -27.78
C PRO A 131 -21.04 11.92 -29.07
N ALA A 132 -20.38 12.11 -30.21
CA ALA A 132 -20.82 11.58 -31.50
C ALA A 132 -20.97 10.04 -31.49
N ARG A 133 -19.98 9.32 -30.95
CA ARG A 133 -20.09 7.84 -30.86
C ARG A 133 -21.20 7.39 -29.93
N ARG A 134 -21.47 8.15 -28.88
CA ARG A 134 -22.60 7.85 -27.97
C ARG A 134 -23.95 8.03 -28.69
N GLU A 135 -24.08 9.07 -29.49
CA GLU A 135 -25.24 9.35 -30.32
C GLU A 135 -25.48 8.24 -31.36
N ASP A 136 -24.42 7.88 -32.10
CA ASP A 136 -24.43 6.77 -33.07
C ASP A 136 -24.86 5.47 -32.42
N TYR A 137 -24.27 5.14 -31.24
CA TYR A 137 -24.62 3.94 -30.49
C TYR A 137 -26.11 3.94 -30.09
N VAL A 138 -26.61 5.04 -29.50
CA VAL A 138 -28.02 5.16 -29.10
C VAL A 138 -28.96 5.04 -30.32
N THR A 139 -28.58 5.66 -31.44
CA THR A 139 -29.36 5.67 -32.67
C THR A 139 -29.56 4.24 -33.21
N VAL A 140 -28.47 3.46 -33.27
CA VAL A 140 -28.53 2.07 -33.83
C VAL A 140 -29.12 1.09 -32.84
N THR A 141 -28.77 1.19 -31.56
CA THR A 141 -29.11 0.17 -30.56
C THR A 141 -30.40 0.45 -29.80
N LYS A 142 -30.90 1.69 -29.85
CA LYS A 142 -32.00 2.21 -29.03
C LYS A 142 -31.74 2.08 -27.51
N SER A 143 -30.50 1.90 -27.11
CA SER A 143 -30.06 1.76 -25.72
C SER A 143 -29.22 2.95 -25.28
N SER A 144 -29.51 3.53 -24.12
CA SER A 144 -28.71 4.56 -23.45
C SER A 144 -27.79 4.00 -22.36
N VAL A 145 -27.67 2.67 -22.27
CA VAL A 145 -26.83 1.99 -21.29
C VAL A 145 -25.42 1.82 -21.83
N PHE A 146 -24.41 2.34 -21.10
CA PHE A 146 -23.02 2.33 -21.52
C PHE A 146 -22.14 1.51 -20.59
N PRO A 147 -20.97 1.01 -21.09
CA PRO A 147 -20.00 0.29 -20.28
C PRO A 147 -19.43 1.14 -19.15
N LEU A 148 -19.14 0.50 -18.01
CA LEU A 148 -18.53 1.13 -16.84
C LEU A 148 -17.01 1.10 -16.91
N SER A 149 -16.36 1.99 -16.14
CA SER A 149 -14.89 2.08 -16.04
C SER A 149 -14.32 0.93 -15.22
N PHE A 150 -13.26 0.30 -15.70
CA PHE A 150 -12.56 -0.79 -15.02
C PHE A 150 -11.55 -0.28 -14.00
N CYS A 151 -11.64 -0.76 -12.74
CA CYS A 151 -10.70 -0.45 -11.67
C CYS A 151 -9.50 -1.42 -11.69
N GLY A 152 -8.33 -0.94 -12.10
CA GLY A 152 -7.14 -1.80 -12.32
C GLY A 152 -6.43 -2.29 -11.08
N HIS A 153 -6.59 -1.62 -9.94
CA HIS A 153 -5.96 -1.98 -8.67
C HIS A 153 -6.87 -2.79 -7.74
N ARG A 154 -8.20 -2.72 -7.93
CA ARG A 154 -9.21 -3.44 -7.14
C ARG A 154 -10.05 -4.36 -8.03
N TRP A 155 -9.44 -5.43 -8.47
CA TRP A 155 -10.04 -6.33 -9.47
C TRP A 155 -11.41 -6.89 -9.08
N LEU A 156 -11.63 -7.21 -7.81
CA LEU A 156 -12.91 -7.73 -7.32
C LEU A 156 -14.03 -6.69 -7.32
N GLU A 157 -13.71 -5.39 -7.33
CA GLU A 157 -14.71 -4.33 -7.45
C GLU A 157 -15.28 -4.19 -8.87
N ASN A 158 -14.76 -4.95 -9.85
CA ASN A 158 -15.24 -4.92 -11.22
C ASN A 158 -16.40 -5.88 -11.51
N LEU A 159 -17.02 -6.47 -10.49
CA LEU A 159 -18.24 -7.26 -10.71
C LEU A 159 -19.34 -6.46 -11.43
N PRO A 160 -19.70 -5.22 -11.02
CA PRO A 160 -20.67 -4.40 -11.74
C PRO A 160 -20.21 -4.05 -13.17
N VAL A 161 -18.90 -3.90 -13.40
CA VAL A 161 -18.34 -3.61 -14.72
C VAL A 161 -18.57 -4.79 -15.67
N VAL A 162 -18.33 -6.02 -15.20
CA VAL A 162 -18.53 -7.23 -16.00
C VAL A 162 -20.02 -7.51 -16.21
N GLU A 163 -20.86 -7.32 -15.20
CA GLU A 163 -22.32 -7.45 -15.34
C GLU A 163 -22.88 -6.46 -16.37
N ARG A 164 -22.42 -5.19 -16.31
CA ARG A 164 -22.74 -4.18 -17.32
C ARG A 164 -22.21 -4.55 -18.71
N ALA A 165 -21.02 -5.12 -18.81
CA ALA A 165 -20.45 -5.58 -20.07
C ALA A 165 -21.30 -6.68 -20.69
N LEU A 166 -21.78 -7.64 -19.89
CA LEU A 166 -22.71 -8.69 -20.34
C LEU A 166 -24.08 -8.12 -20.79
N GLU A 167 -24.59 -7.13 -20.05
CA GLU A 167 -25.85 -6.44 -20.38
C GLU A 167 -25.78 -5.72 -21.73
N VAL A 168 -24.70 -4.96 -21.96
CA VAL A 168 -24.55 -4.15 -23.18
C VAL A 168 -23.99 -4.93 -24.37
N TRP A 169 -23.55 -6.18 -24.17
CA TRP A 169 -22.91 -6.97 -25.23
C TRP A 169 -23.71 -7.11 -26.51
N PRO A 170 -25.03 -7.44 -26.46
CA PRO A 170 -25.86 -7.52 -27.68
C PRO A 170 -25.93 -6.18 -28.43
N SER A 171 -26.11 -5.08 -27.70
CA SER A 171 -26.13 -3.73 -28.28
C SER A 171 -24.78 -3.35 -28.90
N LEU A 172 -23.68 -3.74 -28.24
CA LEU A 172 -22.33 -3.50 -28.75
C LEU A 172 -22.06 -4.28 -30.04
N GLN A 173 -22.63 -5.51 -30.18
CA GLN A 173 -22.59 -6.29 -31.43
C GLN A 173 -23.31 -5.56 -32.56
N LEU A 174 -24.50 -5.04 -32.30
CA LEU A 174 -25.26 -4.26 -33.28
C LEU A 174 -24.50 -3.02 -33.77
N TYR A 175 -23.87 -2.31 -32.83
CA TYR A 175 -23.05 -1.13 -33.15
C TYR A 175 -21.83 -1.50 -34.05
N VAL A 176 -21.09 -2.54 -33.70
CA VAL A 176 -19.94 -3.01 -34.49
C VAL A 176 -20.37 -3.50 -35.88
N ASP A 177 -21.51 -4.19 -35.98
CA ASP A 177 -22.03 -4.66 -37.26
C ASP A 177 -22.49 -3.50 -38.15
N ALA A 178 -23.07 -2.43 -37.57
CA ALA A 178 -23.44 -1.22 -38.33
C ALA A 178 -22.17 -0.51 -38.89
N VAL A 179 -21.08 -0.47 -38.10
CA VAL A 179 -19.79 0.04 -38.60
C VAL A 179 -19.22 -0.82 -39.71
N LYS A 180 -19.30 -2.17 -39.60
CA LYS A 180 -18.85 -3.10 -40.66
C LYS A 180 -19.64 -2.93 -41.95
N ARG A 181 -20.96 -2.70 -41.83
CA ARG A 181 -21.84 -2.43 -42.98
C ARG A 181 -21.70 -1.03 -43.56
N LYS A 182 -20.79 -0.19 -42.99
CA LYS A 182 -20.56 1.22 -43.36
C LYS A 182 -21.80 2.12 -43.15
N GLU A 183 -22.73 1.73 -42.30
CA GLU A 183 -23.84 2.57 -41.85
C GLU A 183 -23.38 3.65 -40.85
N LEU A 184 -22.28 3.38 -40.13
CA LEU A 184 -21.61 4.29 -39.23
C LEU A 184 -20.13 4.45 -39.62
N PRO A 185 -19.51 5.60 -39.32
CA PRO A 185 -18.08 5.81 -39.54
C PRO A 185 -17.26 4.86 -38.65
N ASN A 186 -16.17 4.32 -39.19
CA ASN A 186 -15.25 3.52 -38.40
C ASN A 186 -14.53 4.41 -37.38
N PRO A 187 -14.58 4.09 -36.06
CA PRO A 187 -13.88 4.85 -35.01
C PRO A 187 -12.37 4.94 -35.18
N GLY A 188 -11.72 4.00 -35.90
CA GLY A 188 -10.27 3.98 -36.15
C GLY A 188 -9.44 3.96 -34.86
N THR A 189 -9.91 3.31 -33.80
CA THR A 189 -9.23 3.31 -32.48
C THR A 189 -8.93 1.89 -32.02
N GLY A 190 -7.81 1.74 -31.30
CA GLY A 190 -7.44 0.45 -30.70
C GLY A 190 -8.48 -0.13 -29.73
N SER A 191 -9.37 0.72 -29.16
CA SER A 191 -10.51 0.27 -28.36
C SER A 191 -11.56 -0.41 -29.22
N TYR A 192 -11.88 0.15 -30.40
CA TYR A 192 -12.79 -0.48 -31.34
C TYR A 192 -12.22 -1.81 -31.86
N ASP A 193 -10.95 -1.84 -32.27
CA ASP A 193 -10.28 -3.05 -32.77
C ASP A 193 -10.28 -4.17 -31.71
N THR A 194 -10.06 -3.81 -30.44
CA THR A 194 -10.11 -4.77 -29.32
C THR A 194 -11.48 -5.38 -29.16
N ILE A 195 -12.55 -4.59 -29.27
CA ILE A 195 -13.93 -5.06 -29.17
C ILE A 195 -14.31 -5.92 -30.37
N GLU A 196 -13.96 -5.50 -31.57
CA GLU A 196 -14.20 -6.27 -32.81
C GLU A 196 -13.49 -7.62 -32.77
N ALA A 197 -12.24 -7.65 -32.29
CA ALA A 197 -11.52 -8.91 -32.10
C ALA A 197 -12.17 -9.82 -31.04
N ALA A 198 -12.65 -9.23 -29.94
CA ALA A 198 -13.35 -9.97 -28.88
C ALA A 198 -14.66 -10.58 -29.34
N GLN A 199 -15.39 -9.93 -30.27
CA GLN A 199 -16.62 -10.50 -30.86
C GLN A 199 -16.37 -11.73 -31.73
N LYS A 200 -15.13 -11.90 -32.22
CA LYS A 200 -14.73 -13.11 -32.98
C LYS A 200 -14.33 -14.27 -32.07
N ASP A 201 -14.15 -14.02 -30.75
CA ASP A 201 -13.86 -15.07 -29.77
C ASP A 201 -15.16 -15.73 -29.29
N PRO A 202 -15.45 -16.98 -29.68
CA PRO A 202 -16.68 -17.66 -29.29
C PRO A 202 -16.77 -17.96 -27.79
N LEU A 203 -15.68 -17.84 -27.05
CA LEU A 203 -15.61 -18.07 -25.61
C LEU A 203 -15.77 -16.81 -24.76
N ILE A 204 -15.88 -15.62 -25.38
CA ILE A 204 -15.81 -14.36 -24.63
C ILE A 204 -16.93 -14.23 -23.60
N LEU A 205 -18.15 -14.60 -23.94
CA LEU A 205 -19.29 -14.57 -23.00
C LEU A 205 -19.09 -15.58 -21.86
N ALA A 206 -18.59 -16.78 -22.16
CA ALA A 206 -18.26 -17.77 -21.13
C ALA A 206 -17.19 -17.26 -20.17
N LYS A 207 -16.15 -16.56 -20.68
CA LYS A 207 -15.10 -15.93 -19.86
C LYS A 207 -15.68 -14.84 -18.94
N LEU A 208 -16.52 -13.95 -19.46
CA LEU A 208 -17.17 -12.89 -18.68
C LEU A 208 -18.11 -13.46 -17.60
N HIS A 209 -18.93 -14.47 -17.96
CA HIS A 209 -19.79 -15.14 -16.99
C HIS A 209 -19.02 -15.88 -15.90
N PHE A 210 -17.90 -16.54 -16.24
CA PHE A 210 -17.05 -17.18 -15.26
C PHE A 210 -16.42 -16.14 -14.33
N PHE A 211 -15.90 -15.03 -14.86
CA PHE A 211 -15.40 -13.91 -14.06
C PHE A 211 -16.45 -13.43 -13.05
N ALA A 212 -17.67 -13.12 -13.53
CA ALA A 212 -18.75 -12.65 -12.66
C ALA A 212 -19.12 -13.69 -11.59
N THR A 213 -19.16 -14.96 -11.94
CA THR A 213 -19.49 -16.06 -11.00
C THR A 213 -18.46 -16.15 -9.88
N ILE A 214 -17.16 -16.08 -10.22
CA ILE A 214 -16.11 -16.13 -9.20
C ILE A 214 -16.07 -14.84 -8.38
N ALA A 215 -16.22 -13.65 -9.01
CA ALA A 215 -16.26 -12.38 -8.29
C ALA A 215 -17.40 -12.34 -7.25
N ARG A 216 -18.59 -12.82 -7.58
CA ARG A 216 -19.72 -12.94 -6.64
C ARG A 216 -19.41 -13.81 -5.42
N THR A 217 -18.52 -14.80 -5.56
CA THR A 217 -18.08 -15.62 -4.41
C THR A 217 -17.32 -14.81 -3.37
N PHE A 218 -16.59 -13.77 -3.79
CA PHE A 218 -15.83 -12.88 -2.92
C PHE A 218 -16.66 -11.73 -2.34
N ASP A 219 -17.72 -11.29 -3.00
CA ASP A 219 -18.48 -10.08 -2.66
C ASP A 219 -18.95 -10.02 -1.18
N PRO A 220 -19.54 -11.08 -0.58
CA PRO A 220 -19.95 -11.07 0.81
C PRO A 220 -18.77 -10.87 1.77
N PHE A 221 -17.61 -11.46 1.46
CA PHE A 221 -16.40 -11.29 2.26
C PHE A 221 -15.87 -9.85 2.17
N LEU A 222 -15.81 -9.28 0.97
CA LEU A 222 -15.37 -7.89 0.78
C LEU A 222 -16.26 -6.93 1.55
N LYS A 223 -17.57 -7.01 1.40
CA LYS A 223 -18.56 -6.17 2.10
C LYS A 223 -18.39 -6.24 3.61
N ARG A 224 -18.11 -7.42 4.15
CA ARG A 224 -17.93 -7.61 5.59
C ARG A 224 -16.62 -7.01 6.12
N TYR A 225 -15.55 -7.09 5.34
CA TYR A 225 -14.21 -6.70 5.80
C TYR A 225 -13.76 -5.30 5.32
N GLN A 226 -14.56 -4.59 4.52
CA GLN A 226 -14.37 -3.17 4.19
C GLN A 226 -14.89 -2.26 5.32
N THR A 227 -14.47 -2.53 6.54
CA THR A 227 -14.90 -1.80 7.75
C THR A 227 -13.72 -1.52 8.67
N ASP A 228 -13.90 -0.54 9.59
CA ASP A 228 -12.95 -0.25 10.68
C ASP A 228 -13.31 -0.97 11.99
N GLU A 229 -14.42 -1.65 12.00
CA GLU A 229 -14.86 -2.38 13.17
C GLU A 229 -13.89 -3.52 13.50
N PRO A 230 -13.81 -3.96 14.76
CA PRO A 230 -12.91 -5.03 15.18
C PRO A 230 -13.45 -6.41 14.81
N VAL A 231 -13.45 -6.73 13.50
CA VAL A 231 -13.95 -8.00 12.95
C VAL A 231 -12.88 -9.08 12.84
N MET A 232 -11.67 -8.84 13.33
CA MET A 232 -10.57 -9.82 13.33
C MET A 232 -10.97 -11.20 13.93
N PRO A 233 -11.76 -11.31 14.99
CA PRO A 233 -12.20 -12.61 15.53
C PRO A 233 -12.92 -13.52 14.53
N PHE A 234 -13.56 -12.96 13.54
CA PHE A 234 -14.30 -13.71 12.51
C PHE A 234 -13.45 -14.07 11.30
N LEU A 235 -12.32 -13.35 11.09
CA LEU A 235 -11.51 -13.42 9.86
C LEU A 235 -11.06 -14.85 9.53
N ALA A 236 -10.57 -15.60 10.51
CA ALA A 236 -10.04 -16.93 10.25
C ALA A 236 -11.11 -17.94 9.79
N LYS A 237 -12.34 -17.81 10.27
CA LYS A 237 -13.48 -18.63 9.87
C LYS A 237 -13.93 -18.26 8.46
N ASP A 238 -14.18 -16.99 8.23
CA ASP A 238 -14.74 -16.51 6.97
C ASP A 238 -13.78 -16.68 5.80
N LEU A 239 -12.48 -16.41 6.02
CA LEU A 239 -11.46 -16.61 4.99
C LEU A 239 -11.28 -18.11 4.66
N ALA A 240 -11.34 -19.00 5.66
CA ALA A 240 -11.30 -20.43 5.43
C ALA A 240 -12.51 -20.91 4.60
N GLU A 241 -13.71 -20.42 4.91
CA GLU A 241 -14.91 -20.77 4.12
C GLU A 241 -14.87 -20.18 2.72
N LEU A 242 -14.36 -18.98 2.52
CA LEU A 242 -14.11 -18.39 1.21
C LEU A 242 -13.16 -19.29 0.38
N ILE A 243 -12.02 -19.68 0.94
CA ILE A 243 -11.06 -20.55 0.26
C ILE A 243 -11.71 -21.90 -0.07
N LYS A 244 -12.42 -22.50 0.87
CA LYS A 244 -13.15 -23.77 0.65
C LYS A 244 -14.19 -23.64 -0.44
N SER A 245 -14.93 -22.52 -0.51
CA SER A 245 -15.95 -22.31 -1.55
C SER A 245 -15.35 -22.29 -2.96
N ILE A 246 -14.14 -21.74 -3.11
CA ILE A 246 -13.41 -21.76 -4.38
C ILE A 246 -12.87 -23.16 -4.66
N LEU A 247 -12.27 -23.82 -3.66
CA LEU A 247 -11.71 -25.19 -3.81
C LEU A 247 -12.78 -26.21 -4.19
N ARG A 248 -13.98 -26.15 -3.62
CA ARG A 248 -15.11 -27.06 -3.94
C ARG A 248 -15.46 -27.10 -5.43
N ARG A 249 -15.09 -26.08 -6.20
CA ARG A 249 -15.34 -26.03 -7.65
C ARG A 249 -14.44 -26.95 -8.46
N PHE A 250 -13.25 -27.29 -7.94
CA PHE A 250 -12.25 -28.05 -8.72
C PHE A 250 -11.43 -29.09 -7.92
N VAL A 251 -11.62 -29.16 -6.60
CA VAL A 251 -10.98 -30.14 -5.71
C VAL A 251 -12.01 -31.16 -5.24
N LYS A 252 -11.58 -32.41 -5.10
CA LYS A 252 -12.43 -33.50 -4.63
C LYS A 252 -12.92 -33.25 -3.20
N ARG A 253 -14.17 -33.65 -2.92
CA ARG A 253 -14.83 -33.40 -1.64
C ARG A 253 -14.09 -34.05 -0.46
N GLU A 254 -13.56 -35.24 -0.66
CA GLU A 254 -12.84 -36.02 0.37
C GLU A 254 -11.61 -35.28 0.89
N VAL A 255 -10.92 -34.50 0.03
CA VAL A 255 -9.74 -33.70 0.39
C VAL A 255 -10.12 -32.54 1.30
N LEU A 256 -11.35 -32.04 1.20
CA LEU A 256 -11.80 -30.82 1.90
C LEU A 256 -12.62 -31.12 3.17
N GLN A 257 -12.99 -32.36 3.43
CA GLN A 257 -13.95 -32.73 4.47
C GLN A 257 -13.46 -32.33 5.86
N ASP A 258 -12.25 -32.73 6.26
CA ASP A 258 -11.70 -32.52 7.61
C ASP A 258 -10.48 -31.60 7.62
N ILE A 259 -10.29 -30.83 6.53
CA ILE A 259 -9.15 -29.96 6.38
C ILE A 259 -9.18 -28.78 7.37
N THR A 260 -8.15 -28.63 8.17
CA THR A 260 -8.01 -27.52 9.11
C THR A 260 -7.68 -26.19 8.42
N LYS A 261 -7.92 -25.06 9.12
CA LYS A 261 -7.57 -23.72 8.61
C LYS A 261 -6.11 -23.57 8.21
N LEU A 262 -5.19 -24.20 8.95
CA LEU A 262 -3.76 -24.17 8.63
C LEU A 262 -3.42 -25.08 7.44
N GLN A 263 -4.02 -26.26 7.36
CA GLN A 263 -3.82 -27.18 6.23
C GLN A 263 -4.34 -26.58 4.91
N LEU A 264 -5.40 -25.76 4.92
CA LEU A 264 -5.85 -25.02 3.75
C LEU A 264 -4.74 -24.16 3.14
N THR A 265 -3.86 -23.58 3.97
CA THR A 265 -2.74 -22.75 3.47
C THR A 265 -1.58 -23.55 2.91
N LYS A 266 -1.59 -24.88 3.08
CA LYS A 266 -0.53 -25.79 2.67
C LYS A 266 -1.00 -26.85 1.66
N LEU A 267 -2.28 -26.85 1.28
CA LEU A 267 -2.85 -27.80 0.35
C LEU A 267 -2.13 -27.71 -1.00
N ASP A 268 -1.53 -28.82 -1.42
CA ASP A 268 -0.85 -28.89 -2.72
C ASP A 268 -1.87 -29.09 -3.85
N LEU A 269 -1.99 -28.08 -4.69
CA LEU A 269 -2.86 -28.04 -5.87
C LEU A 269 -2.16 -28.52 -7.15
N SER A 270 -0.93 -29.02 -7.08
CA SER A 270 -0.24 -29.66 -8.20
C SER A 270 -0.56 -31.17 -8.28
N GLU A 271 -0.99 -31.78 -7.19
CA GLU A 271 -1.35 -33.19 -7.13
C GLU A 271 -2.68 -33.47 -7.84
N LYS A 272 -2.58 -33.99 -9.05
CA LYS A 272 -3.77 -34.32 -9.88
C LYS A 272 -4.78 -35.26 -9.19
N LYS A 273 -4.31 -36.13 -8.27
CA LYS A 273 -5.19 -37.04 -7.50
C LYS A 273 -6.23 -36.28 -6.64
N ASN A 274 -5.92 -35.04 -6.22
CA ASN A 274 -6.78 -34.22 -5.38
C ASN A 274 -7.80 -33.41 -6.20
N LEU A 275 -7.60 -33.29 -7.50
CA LEU A 275 -8.39 -32.44 -8.37
C LEU A 275 -9.51 -33.21 -9.05
N LEU A 276 -10.59 -32.50 -9.39
CA LEU A 276 -11.64 -33.00 -10.28
C LEU A 276 -11.11 -33.06 -11.72
N LEU A 277 -11.73 -33.90 -12.53
CA LEU A 277 -11.50 -33.87 -13.98
C LEU A 277 -12.02 -32.55 -14.57
N PRO A 278 -11.36 -31.98 -15.60
CA PRO A 278 -11.77 -30.70 -16.18
C PRO A 278 -13.25 -30.64 -16.61
N GLN A 279 -13.81 -31.76 -17.06
CA GLN A 279 -15.24 -31.83 -17.42
C GLN A 279 -16.17 -31.64 -16.22
N LYS A 280 -15.70 -31.95 -15.00
CA LYS A 280 -16.53 -31.94 -13.77
C LYS A 280 -16.35 -30.68 -12.92
N ILE A 281 -15.50 -29.73 -13.34
CA ILE A 281 -15.32 -28.49 -12.59
C ILE A 281 -16.57 -27.62 -12.69
N ASP A 282 -16.88 -26.91 -11.61
CA ASP A 282 -17.98 -25.95 -11.59
C ASP A 282 -17.50 -24.58 -12.10
N ILE A 283 -17.96 -24.20 -13.29
CA ILE A 283 -17.69 -22.90 -13.94
C ILE A 283 -18.86 -21.92 -13.80
N GLY A 284 -19.95 -22.34 -13.18
CA GLY A 284 -21.17 -21.56 -12.99
C GLY A 284 -22.15 -21.64 -14.18
N LEU A 285 -23.42 -21.50 -13.87
CA LEU A 285 -24.51 -21.68 -14.83
C LEU A 285 -24.42 -20.75 -16.06
N GLY A 286 -23.98 -19.48 -15.85
CA GLY A 286 -23.87 -18.52 -16.95
C GLY A 286 -22.81 -18.92 -17.98
N ALA A 287 -21.64 -19.38 -17.50
CA ALA A 287 -20.58 -19.86 -18.39
C ALA A 287 -20.97 -21.17 -19.08
N ASP A 288 -21.59 -22.11 -18.36
CA ASP A 288 -22.09 -23.36 -18.94
C ASP A 288 -23.15 -23.12 -20.03
N LYS A 289 -24.07 -22.16 -19.81
CA LYS A 289 -25.07 -21.76 -20.80
C LYS A 289 -24.40 -21.14 -22.03
N ALA A 290 -23.49 -20.18 -21.84
CA ALA A 290 -22.79 -19.54 -22.94
C ALA A 290 -21.99 -20.53 -23.80
N LEU A 291 -21.42 -21.58 -23.21
CA LEU A 291 -20.76 -22.67 -23.96
C LEU A 291 -21.73 -23.49 -24.78
N LYS A 292 -22.93 -23.79 -24.26
CA LYS A 292 -23.99 -24.54 -24.99
C LYS A 292 -24.59 -23.75 -26.13
N ASP A 293 -24.77 -22.43 -25.93
CA ASP A 293 -25.37 -21.55 -26.93
C ASP A 293 -24.40 -21.28 -28.11
N THR A 294 -23.10 -21.58 -27.92
CA THR A 294 -22.08 -21.36 -28.93
C THR A 294 -21.67 -22.67 -29.59
N LYS A 295 -21.66 -22.71 -30.95
CA LYS A 295 -21.23 -23.88 -31.72
C LYS A 295 -19.71 -24.01 -31.72
N ILE A 296 -19.16 -24.59 -30.67
CA ILE A 296 -17.72 -24.86 -30.50
C ILE A 296 -17.46 -26.35 -30.32
N SER A 297 -16.26 -26.83 -30.68
CA SER A 297 -15.90 -28.23 -30.52
C SER A 297 -15.70 -28.60 -29.05
N ASP A 298 -15.98 -29.86 -28.71
CA ASP A 298 -15.77 -30.41 -27.36
C ASP A 298 -14.35 -30.23 -26.87
N LEU A 299 -13.36 -30.28 -27.78
CA LEU A 299 -11.98 -30.04 -27.46
C LEU A 299 -11.79 -28.61 -26.91
N ARG A 300 -12.35 -27.59 -27.58
CA ARG A 300 -12.25 -26.18 -27.12
C ARG A 300 -13.00 -25.95 -25.81
N VAL A 301 -14.12 -26.62 -25.60
CA VAL A 301 -14.83 -26.63 -24.30
C VAL A 301 -13.96 -27.19 -23.21
N LEU A 302 -13.26 -28.30 -23.48
CA LEU A 302 -12.35 -28.92 -22.54
C LEU A 302 -11.12 -28.04 -22.22
N GLU A 303 -10.56 -27.39 -23.23
CA GLU A 303 -9.47 -26.40 -23.07
C GLU A 303 -9.91 -25.23 -22.18
N PHE A 304 -11.06 -24.64 -22.46
CA PHE A 304 -11.62 -23.55 -21.64
C PHE A 304 -11.82 -23.99 -20.18
N ARG A 305 -12.34 -25.21 -19.93
CA ARG A 305 -12.48 -25.73 -18.57
C ARG A 305 -11.15 -25.96 -17.88
N ARG A 306 -10.09 -26.35 -18.61
CA ARG A 306 -8.72 -26.42 -18.08
C ARG A 306 -8.20 -25.05 -17.71
N ASP A 307 -8.43 -24.05 -18.55
CA ASP A 307 -8.07 -22.67 -18.25
C ASP A 307 -8.80 -22.15 -17.00
N CYS A 308 -10.09 -22.42 -16.85
CA CYS A 308 -10.86 -22.10 -15.65
C CYS A 308 -10.24 -22.76 -14.40
N MET A 309 -9.90 -24.05 -14.48
CA MET A 309 -9.24 -24.76 -13.38
C MET A 309 -7.88 -24.15 -13.05
N GLN A 310 -7.08 -23.78 -14.06
CA GLN A 310 -5.81 -23.11 -13.86
C GLN A 310 -6.01 -21.73 -13.20
N GLY A 311 -7.00 -20.97 -13.63
CA GLY A 311 -7.37 -19.68 -13.01
C GLY A 311 -7.73 -19.83 -11.54
N LEU A 312 -8.60 -20.79 -11.19
CA LEU A 312 -8.96 -21.10 -9.81
C LEU A 312 -7.74 -21.53 -8.96
N THR A 313 -6.87 -22.37 -9.55
CA THR A 313 -5.63 -22.80 -8.92
C THR A 313 -4.71 -21.59 -8.61
N ASN A 314 -4.56 -20.68 -9.56
CA ASN A 314 -3.75 -19.46 -9.39
C ASN A 314 -4.31 -18.57 -8.29
N ILE A 315 -5.64 -18.39 -8.22
CA ILE A 315 -6.31 -17.64 -7.15
C ILE A 315 -5.95 -18.24 -5.79
N VAL A 316 -6.17 -19.55 -5.61
CA VAL A 316 -5.96 -20.19 -4.30
C VAL A 316 -4.48 -20.17 -3.92
N ARG A 317 -3.55 -20.50 -4.83
CA ARG A 317 -2.10 -20.41 -4.58
C ARG A 317 -1.69 -19.02 -4.14
N LYS A 318 -2.19 -17.97 -4.81
CA LYS A 318 -1.88 -16.59 -4.45
C LYS A 318 -2.42 -16.20 -3.08
N VAL A 319 -3.62 -16.67 -2.73
CA VAL A 319 -4.16 -16.51 -1.37
C VAL A 319 -3.30 -17.28 -0.37
N GLN A 320 -2.90 -18.52 -0.66
CA GLN A 320 -2.07 -19.32 0.22
C GLN A 320 -0.70 -18.67 0.51
N GLU A 321 -0.08 -18.00 -0.45
CA GLU A 321 1.23 -17.33 -0.28
C GLU A 321 1.24 -16.33 0.88
N LYS A 322 0.22 -15.49 0.99
CA LYS A 322 0.13 -14.36 1.94
C LYS A 322 -1.07 -14.43 2.88
N SER A 323 -1.66 -15.62 3.06
CA SER A 323 -2.87 -15.80 3.87
C SER A 323 -2.66 -15.41 5.34
N PRO A 324 -3.52 -14.57 5.91
CA PRO A 324 -3.57 -14.33 7.35
C PRO A 324 -3.76 -15.61 8.18
N LEU A 325 -4.33 -16.67 7.59
CA LEU A 325 -4.49 -17.98 8.26
C LEU A 325 -3.18 -18.64 8.67
N LYS A 326 -2.04 -18.21 8.16
CA LYS A 326 -0.71 -18.69 8.59
C LYS A 326 -0.38 -18.25 10.02
N TYR A 327 -0.89 -17.11 10.44
CA TYR A 327 -0.59 -16.53 11.75
C TYR A 327 -1.45 -17.15 12.85
N ALA A 328 -0.79 -17.69 13.89
CA ALA A 328 -1.47 -18.28 15.01
C ALA A 328 -2.40 -17.27 15.70
N THR A 329 -1.93 -16.03 15.92
CA THR A 329 -2.71 -14.94 16.49
C THR A 329 -4.07 -14.79 15.79
N VAL A 330 -4.08 -14.75 14.45
CA VAL A 330 -5.33 -14.60 13.67
C VAL A 330 -6.28 -15.77 13.90
N ARG A 331 -5.76 -17.01 13.95
CA ARG A 331 -6.60 -18.20 14.18
C ARG A 331 -7.14 -18.26 15.60
N GLN A 332 -6.36 -17.81 16.59
CA GLN A 332 -6.73 -17.83 18.02
C GLN A 332 -7.71 -16.71 18.37
N MET A 333 -7.74 -15.60 17.62
CA MET A 333 -8.70 -14.51 17.84
C MET A 333 -10.16 -14.98 17.83
N ALA A 334 -10.46 -16.16 17.26
CA ALA A 334 -11.79 -16.74 17.25
C ALA A 334 -12.38 -17.00 18.64
N CYS A 335 -11.58 -16.97 19.72
CA CYS A 335 -12.06 -17.01 21.09
C CYS A 335 -12.88 -15.78 21.52
N LEU A 336 -12.77 -14.67 20.77
CA LEU A 336 -13.56 -13.45 20.99
C LEU A 336 -14.85 -13.41 20.15
N ASP A 337 -15.15 -14.44 19.35
CA ASP A 337 -16.46 -14.59 18.69
C ASP A 337 -17.49 -15.08 19.73
N PRO A 338 -18.53 -14.27 20.05
CA PRO A 338 -19.53 -14.65 21.05
C PRO A 338 -20.20 -16.00 20.76
N SER A 339 -20.44 -16.31 19.49
CA SER A 339 -21.02 -17.61 19.12
C SER A 339 -20.10 -18.79 19.45
N ASN A 340 -18.77 -18.60 19.36
CA ASN A 340 -17.79 -19.62 19.76
C ASN A 340 -17.70 -19.73 21.29
N MET A 341 -17.74 -18.61 22.01
CA MET A 341 -17.76 -18.61 23.47
C MET A 341 -18.94 -19.43 24.04
N PHE A 342 -20.10 -19.32 23.38
CA PHE A 342 -21.29 -20.11 23.74
C PHE A 342 -21.13 -21.60 23.39
N ARG A 343 -20.66 -21.92 22.17
CA ARG A 343 -20.66 -23.29 21.62
C ARG A 343 -19.50 -24.16 22.08
N ASP A 344 -18.34 -23.57 22.30
CA ASP A 344 -17.09 -24.30 22.59
C ASP A 344 -16.21 -23.46 23.53
N PRO A 345 -16.65 -23.31 24.81
CA PRO A 345 -15.91 -22.49 25.78
C PRO A 345 -14.53 -23.04 26.10
N ASP A 346 -14.33 -24.36 26.12
CA ASP A 346 -13.02 -24.97 26.38
C ASP A 346 -12.01 -24.62 25.33
N ARG A 347 -12.42 -24.66 24.07
CA ARG A 347 -11.57 -24.23 22.96
C ARG A 347 -11.25 -22.74 23.03
N CYS A 348 -12.23 -21.91 23.40
CA CYS A 348 -12.00 -20.47 23.58
C CYS A 348 -10.99 -20.20 24.70
N LYS A 349 -11.03 -20.95 25.80
CA LYS A 349 -10.06 -20.88 26.90
C LYS A 349 -8.63 -21.21 26.41
N GLU A 350 -8.45 -22.32 25.68
CA GLU A 350 -7.14 -22.67 25.12
C GLU A 350 -6.64 -21.64 24.11
N GLN A 351 -7.51 -21.10 23.27
CA GLN A 351 -7.15 -20.04 22.33
C GLN A 351 -6.72 -18.76 23.05
N MET A 352 -7.44 -18.35 24.11
CA MET A 352 -7.07 -17.20 24.93
C MET A 352 -5.71 -17.39 25.60
N LYS A 353 -5.44 -18.59 26.12
CA LYS A 353 -4.12 -18.95 26.69
C LYS A 353 -3.00 -18.77 25.67
N CYS A 354 -3.18 -19.23 24.44
CA CYS A 354 -2.20 -19.04 23.38
C CYS A 354 -1.96 -17.54 23.05
N LEU A 355 -3.02 -16.71 23.07
CA LEU A 355 -2.91 -15.27 22.86
C LEU A 355 -2.13 -14.60 24.00
N VAL A 356 -2.45 -14.93 25.25
CA VAL A 356 -1.72 -14.42 26.42
C VAL A 356 -0.24 -14.79 26.34
N GLN A 357 0.09 -16.02 25.98
CA GLN A 357 1.48 -16.46 25.78
C GLN A 357 2.18 -15.66 24.67
N THR A 358 1.50 -15.41 23.56
CA THR A 358 2.04 -14.60 22.45
C THR A 358 2.39 -13.19 22.90
N PHE A 359 1.52 -12.54 23.69
CA PHE A 359 1.75 -11.19 24.20
C PHE A 359 2.82 -11.14 25.31
N LEU A 360 2.94 -12.21 26.11
CA LEU A 360 4.05 -12.37 27.07
C LEU A 360 5.39 -12.47 26.35
N GLN A 361 5.50 -13.32 25.33
CA GLN A 361 6.71 -13.47 24.52
C GLN A 361 7.09 -12.18 23.81
N ALA A 362 6.09 -11.44 23.31
CA ALA A 362 6.29 -10.14 22.69
C ALA A 362 6.59 -9.00 23.68
N LYS A 363 6.62 -9.27 25.00
CA LYS A 363 6.74 -8.26 26.05
C LYS A 363 5.68 -7.14 25.99
N GLN A 364 4.51 -7.47 25.47
CA GLN A 364 3.37 -6.56 25.31
C GLN A 364 2.35 -6.66 26.47
N LEU A 365 2.60 -7.53 27.44
CA LEU A 365 1.74 -7.71 28.60
C LEU A 365 2.38 -7.14 29.88
N ALA A 366 1.86 -5.99 30.32
CA ALA A 366 2.26 -5.39 31.60
C ALA A 366 1.83 -6.33 32.77
N GLY A 367 2.70 -6.48 33.77
CA GLY A 367 2.47 -7.39 34.91
C GLY A 367 2.90 -8.84 34.65
N GLY A 368 3.40 -9.14 33.46
CA GLY A 368 4.04 -10.43 33.15
C GLY A 368 3.12 -11.65 33.34
N VAL A 369 3.70 -12.76 33.81
CA VAL A 369 2.99 -14.04 33.97
C VAL A 369 1.81 -13.94 34.96
N SER A 370 1.99 -13.22 36.04
CA SER A 370 0.92 -13.05 37.05
C SER A 370 -0.32 -12.36 36.48
N ALA A 371 -0.12 -11.33 35.63
CA ALA A 371 -1.24 -10.71 34.93
C ALA A 371 -1.89 -11.68 33.92
N GLY A 372 -1.08 -12.53 33.28
CA GLY A 372 -1.57 -13.59 32.39
C GLY A 372 -2.50 -14.57 33.12
N ASP A 373 -2.14 -15.01 34.31
CA ASP A 373 -2.97 -15.92 35.11
C ASP A 373 -4.32 -15.27 35.49
N VAL A 374 -4.32 -14.00 35.90
CA VAL A 374 -5.55 -13.27 36.22
C VAL A 374 -6.43 -13.11 34.97
N ILE A 375 -5.87 -12.81 33.82
CA ILE A 375 -6.60 -12.73 32.54
C ILE A 375 -7.33 -14.05 32.27
N LEU A 376 -6.62 -15.18 32.39
CA LEU A 376 -7.18 -16.50 32.13
C LEU A 376 -8.28 -16.87 33.11
N GLN A 377 -8.08 -16.58 34.39
CA GLN A 377 -9.11 -16.81 35.44
C GLN A 377 -10.38 -15.99 35.16
N GLN A 378 -10.24 -14.70 34.88
CA GLN A 378 -11.37 -13.83 34.57
C GLN A 378 -12.08 -14.24 33.27
N PHE A 379 -11.32 -14.63 32.23
CA PHE A 379 -11.90 -15.10 30.98
C PHE A 379 -12.65 -16.42 31.15
N GLU A 380 -12.14 -17.36 31.97
CA GLU A 380 -12.82 -18.60 32.29
C GLU A 380 -14.11 -18.35 33.08
N ALA A 381 -14.09 -17.42 34.03
CA ALA A 381 -15.29 -17.02 34.79
C ALA A 381 -16.35 -16.42 33.82
N LEU A 382 -15.97 -15.56 32.88
CA LEU A 382 -16.85 -15.04 31.85
C LEU A 382 -17.50 -16.17 31.02
N LEU A 383 -16.69 -17.12 30.52
CA LEU A 383 -17.17 -18.26 29.73
C LEU A 383 -18.19 -19.12 30.51
N THR A 384 -17.98 -19.27 31.81
CA THR A 384 -18.82 -20.14 32.67
C THR A 384 -20.11 -19.45 33.09
N LEU A 385 -20.06 -18.16 33.43
CA LEU A 385 -21.15 -17.44 34.06
C LEU A 385 -22.02 -16.66 33.08
N GLU A 386 -21.40 -16.00 32.08
CA GLU A 386 -22.10 -15.04 31.21
C GLU A 386 -22.39 -15.62 29.82
N CYS A 387 -21.46 -16.38 29.25
CA CYS A 387 -21.54 -16.79 27.83
C CYS A 387 -22.60 -17.86 27.55
N ARG A 388 -23.30 -18.36 28.55
CA ARG A 388 -24.43 -19.29 28.39
C ARG A 388 -25.74 -18.60 27.99
N ASN A 389 -25.73 -17.27 27.90
CA ASN A 389 -26.87 -16.48 27.47
C ASN A 389 -27.05 -16.61 25.95
N GLU A 390 -28.30 -16.76 25.47
CA GLU A 390 -28.63 -16.83 24.03
C GLU A 390 -28.19 -15.60 23.24
N GLU A 391 -27.97 -14.46 23.87
CA GLU A 391 -27.44 -13.25 23.25
C GLU A 391 -26.06 -13.49 22.62
N PHE A 392 -25.23 -14.34 23.25
CA PHE A 392 -23.94 -14.73 22.68
C PHE A 392 -24.09 -15.61 21.43
N LEU A 393 -25.07 -16.55 21.44
CA LEU A 393 -25.33 -17.41 20.29
C LEU A 393 -25.91 -16.63 19.10
N SER A 394 -26.78 -15.67 19.38
CA SER A 394 -27.50 -14.88 18.37
C SER A 394 -26.72 -13.64 17.90
N PHE A 395 -25.52 -13.41 18.43
CA PHE A 395 -24.70 -12.26 18.06
C PHE A 395 -24.42 -12.20 16.55
N GLN A 396 -24.72 -11.06 15.95
CA GLN A 396 -24.48 -10.79 14.52
C GLN A 396 -23.58 -9.57 14.35
N PRO A 397 -22.34 -9.75 13.85
CA PRO A 397 -21.35 -8.67 13.74
C PRO A 397 -21.72 -7.59 12.71
N MET A 398 -22.71 -7.85 11.84
CA MET A 398 -23.22 -6.84 10.89
C MET A 398 -24.33 -5.96 11.49
N VAL A 399 -24.83 -6.31 12.67
CA VAL A 399 -25.92 -5.60 13.36
C VAL A 399 -25.42 -4.88 14.60
N LYS A 400 -24.54 -5.54 15.36
CA LYS A 400 -23.99 -5.02 16.61
C LYS A 400 -22.47 -5.06 16.59
N ARG A 401 -21.81 -3.98 16.95
CA ARG A 401 -20.35 -3.93 17.05
C ARG A 401 -19.83 -4.84 18.15
N LEU A 402 -18.78 -5.59 17.84
CA LEU A 402 -18.20 -6.55 18.78
C LEU A 402 -17.55 -5.87 20.00
N ASP A 403 -16.85 -4.75 19.77
CA ASP A 403 -16.20 -3.98 20.84
C ASP A 403 -17.21 -3.46 21.87
N THR A 404 -18.30 -2.85 21.43
CA THR A 404 -19.38 -2.37 22.31
C THR A 404 -20.09 -3.53 23.02
N PHE A 405 -20.31 -4.65 22.32
CA PHE A 405 -20.92 -5.84 22.93
C PHE A 405 -20.05 -6.40 24.06
N LEU A 406 -18.75 -6.64 23.78
CA LEU A 406 -17.82 -7.17 24.78
C LEU A 406 -17.53 -6.17 25.90
N CYS A 407 -17.51 -4.86 25.63
CA CYS A 407 -17.41 -3.83 26.65
C CYS A 407 -18.54 -3.95 27.68
N GLY A 408 -19.77 -4.11 27.22
CA GLY A 408 -20.93 -4.30 28.11
C GLY A 408 -20.83 -5.53 29.01
N CYS A 409 -20.24 -6.62 28.49
CA CYS A 409 -20.12 -7.87 29.26
C CYS A 409 -18.91 -7.91 30.21
N LEU A 410 -17.75 -7.35 29.78
CA LEU A 410 -16.47 -7.55 30.47
C LEU A 410 -16.02 -6.37 31.33
N SER A 411 -16.32 -5.12 30.93
CA SER A 411 -15.63 -3.95 31.48
C SER A 411 -15.77 -3.78 32.99
N ARG A 412 -16.91 -4.14 33.57
CA ARG A 412 -17.19 -4.01 35.02
C ARG A 412 -16.78 -5.23 35.83
N ALA A 413 -17.13 -6.42 35.37
CA ALA A 413 -16.94 -7.67 36.14
C ALA A 413 -15.54 -8.27 35.93
N TYR A 414 -14.91 -8.07 34.79
CA TYR A 414 -13.66 -8.72 34.39
C TYR A 414 -12.63 -7.71 33.86
N PRO A 415 -12.23 -6.70 34.65
CA PRO A 415 -11.46 -5.54 34.13
C PRO A 415 -10.08 -5.89 33.58
N VAL A 416 -9.40 -6.90 34.14
CA VAL A 416 -8.07 -7.31 33.70
C VAL A 416 -8.16 -8.07 32.37
N ALA A 417 -9.11 -9.00 32.24
CA ALA A 417 -9.40 -9.66 30.98
C ALA A 417 -9.86 -8.66 29.92
N TRP A 418 -10.69 -7.68 30.31
CA TRP A 418 -11.15 -6.62 29.41
C TRP A 418 -9.98 -5.78 28.86
N ALA A 419 -9.06 -5.33 29.72
CA ALA A 419 -7.88 -4.57 29.29
C ALA A 419 -7.01 -5.34 28.28
N PHE A 420 -6.98 -6.67 28.41
CA PHE A 420 -6.30 -7.51 27.42
C PHE A 420 -7.12 -7.66 26.13
N CYS A 421 -8.42 -7.90 26.22
CA CYS A 421 -9.32 -7.96 25.07
C CYS A 421 -9.30 -6.66 24.26
N GLN A 422 -9.19 -5.51 24.91
CA GLN A 422 -9.02 -4.22 24.24
C GLN A 422 -7.78 -4.22 23.33
N LYS A 423 -6.62 -4.74 23.80
CA LYS A 423 -5.42 -4.86 22.97
C LYS A 423 -5.62 -5.79 21.77
N LEU A 424 -6.32 -6.91 21.98
CA LEU A 424 -6.64 -7.84 20.90
C LEU A 424 -7.54 -7.21 19.82
N LEU A 425 -8.55 -6.45 20.23
CA LEU A 425 -9.49 -5.79 19.33
C LEU A 425 -8.88 -4.59 18.57
N LEU A 426 -7.71 -4.09 19.00
CA LEU A 426 -6.92 -3.13 18.24
C LEU A 426 -6.23 -3.76 17.02
N LEU A 427 -6.03 -5.09 17.01
CA LEU A 427 -5.43 -5.76 15.86
C LEU A 427 -6.33 -5.60 14.62
N SER A 428 -5.79 -5.02 13.57
CA SER A 428 -6.56 -4.72 12.35
C SER A 428 -6.45 -5.83 11.31
N HIS A 429 -7.57 -6.18 10.70
CA HIS A 429 -7.66 -7.14 9.60
C HIS A 429 -7.33 -6.54 8.24
N GLY A 430 -7.25 -5.20 8.13
CA GLY A 430 -7.03 -4.49 6.87
C GLY A 430 -6.79 -3.00 7.09
N GLN A 431 -6.90 -2.24 6.02
CA GLN A 431 -6.60 -0.81 5.92
C GLN A 431 -7.80 0.02 5.43
N ALA A 432 -9.01 -0.45 5.68
CA ALA A 432 -10.24 0.16 5.16
C ALA A 432 -10.35 1.67 5.49
N SER A 433 -9.89 2.11 6.67
CA SER A 433 -9.88 3.54 7.03
C SER A 433 -8.92 4.36 6.17
N VAL A 434 -7.72 3.83 5.91
CA VAL A 434 -6.72 4.51 5.08
C VAL A 434 -7.21 4.58 3.63
N GLU A 435 -7.76 3.47 3.11
CA GLU A 435 -8.30 3.40 1.75
C GLU A 435 -9.48 4.37 1.54
N ARG A 436 -10.39 4.49 2.51
CA ARG A 436 -11.45 5.53 2.48
C ARG A 436 -10.84 6.93 2.53
N GLY A 437 -9.75 7.11 3.25
CA GLY A 437 -8.99 8.35 3.29
C GLY A 437 -8.53 8.83 1.91
N PHE A 438 -8.19 7.92 0.99
CA PHE A 438 -7.81 8.29 -0.37
C PHE A 438 -8.95 8.93 -1.17
N SER A 439 -10.21 8.59 -0.89
CA SER A 439 -11.36 9.28 -1.50
C SER A 439 -11.47 10.71 -0.97
N VAL A 440 -11.31 10.90 0.34
CA VAL A 440 -11.29 12.25 0.95
C VAL A 440 -10.10 13.06 0.43
N ASN A 441 -8.92 12.44 0.23
CA ASN A 441 -7.77 13.13 -0.39
C ASN A 441 -8.15 13.73 -1.75
N LYS A 442 -8.84 12.95 -2.60
CA LYS A 442 -9.29 13.44 -3.92
C LYS A 442 -10.32 14.56 -3.85
N GLU A 443 -11.16 14.58 -2.82
CA GLU A 443 -12.17 15.62 -2.62
C GLU A 443 -11.56 16.93 -2.12
N VAL A 444 -10.51 16.87 -1.30
CA VAL A 444 -9.84 18.07 -0.76
C VAL A 444 -8.71 18.57 -1.65
N GLU A 445 -8.24 17.77 -2.59
CA GLU A 445 -7.15 18.10 -3.51
C GLU A 445 -7.62 19.13 -4.55
N THR A 446 -6.91 20.25 -4.64
CA THR A 446 -7.13 21.28 -5.67
C THR A 446 -5.80 21.64 -6.33
N ASP A 447 -5.87 22.13 -7.57
CA ASP A 447 -4.70 22.58 -8.30
C ASP A 447 -3.91 23.63 -7.49
N ASN A 448 -2.59 23.53 -7.51
CA ASN A 448 -1.65 24.41 -6.81
C ASN A 448 -1.72 24.38 -5.27
N MET A 449 -2.38 23.39 -4.66
CA MET A 449 -2.39 23.25 -3.21
C MET A 449 -1.03 22.78 -2.70
N GLN A 450 -0.57 23.38 -1.60
CA GLN A 450 0.64 22.94 -0.89
C GLN A 450 0.36 21.70 -0.03
N GLU A 451 1.37 20.89 0.18
CA GLU A 451 1.28 19.62 0.92
C GLU A 451 0.77 19.83 2.36
N GLU A 452 1.25 20.87 3.06
CA GLU A 452 0.82 21.23 4.42
C GLU A 452 -0.66 21.65 4.46
N THR A 453 -1.12 22.35 3.42
CA THR A 453 -2.54 22.76 3.32
C THR A 453 -3.43 21.53 3.13
N MET A 454 -3.00 20.57 2.33
CA MET A 454 -3.72 19.30 2.13
C MET A 454 -3.82 18.51 3.43
N ILE A 455 -2.72 18.38 4.18
CA ILE A 455 -2.71 17.72 5.50
C ILE A 455 -3.69 18.44 6.46
N ALA A 456 -3.66 19.78 6.49
CA ALA A 456 -4.56 20.56 7.33
C ALA A 456 -6.04 20.33 6.97
N HIS A 457 -6.39 20.30 5.69
CA HIS A 457 -7.75 20.00 5.24
C HIS A 457 -8.18 18.58 5.65
N ARG A 458 -7.27 17.60 5.51
CA ARG A 458 -7.53 16.22 5.93
C ARG A 458 -7.80 16.13 7.44
N LEU A 459 -7.04 16.84 8.28
CA LEU A 459 -7.28 16.90 9.72
C LEU A 459 -8.63 17.53 10.06
N VAL A 460 -9.05 18.57 9.32
CA VAL A 460 -10.38 19.17 9.48
C VAL A 460 -11.48 18.19 9.10
N CYS A 461 -11.34 17.48 7.97
CA CYS A 461 -12.31 16.46 7.55
C CYS A 461 -12.43 15.36 8.62
N ASP A 462 -11.30 14.84 9.10
CA ASP A 462 -11.28 13.80 10.12
C ASP A 462 -11.91 14.27 11.45
N TYR A 463 -11.70 15.55 11.83
CA TYR A 463 -12.34 16.14 13.02
C TYR A 463 -13.86 16.28 12.85
N VAL A 464 -14.31 16.71 11.67
CA VAL A 464 -15.73 16.82 11.35
C VAL A 464 -16.41 15.44 11.37
N ASP A 465 -15.78 14.44 10.79
CA ASP A 465 -16.30 13.06 10.76
C ASP A 465 -16.40 12.47 12.17
N LEU A 466 -15.44 12.78 13.06
CA LEU A 466 -15.51 12.36 14.47
C LEU A 466 -16.78 12.83 15.16
N HIS A 467 -17.22 14.06 14.84
CA HIS A 467 -18.42 14.64 15.44
C HIS A 467 -19.72 14.26 14.70
N GLY A 468 -19.61 13.44 13.63
CA GLY A 468 -20.76 13.01 12.84
C GLY A 468 -21.33 14.09 11.92
N GLY A 469 -20.50 15.01 11.45
CA GLY A 469 -20.82 16.03 10.47
C GLY A 469 -20.62 17.48 10.95
N VAL A 470 -20.52 18.38 9.99
CA VAL A 470 -20.21 19.81 10.22
C VAL A 470 -21.14 20.47 11.24
N THR A 471 -22.44 20.17 11.18
CA THR A 471 -23.46 20.76 12.07
C THR A 471 -23.39 20.28 13.52
N LYS A 472 -22.62 19.21 13.78
CA LYS A 472 -22.47 18.62 15.13
C LYS A 472 -21.14 18.99 15.79
N VAL A 473 -20.27 19.70 15.10
CA VAL A 473 -19.00 20.17 15.65
C VAL A 473 -19.29 21.22 16.74
N PRO A 474 -18.80 21.03 17.99
CA PRO A 474 -19.05 21.98 19.08
C PRO A 474 -18.29 23.28 18.84
N LEU A 475 -19.02 24.39 18.79
CA LEU A 475 -18.46 25.74 18.66
C LEU A 475 -18.06 26.27 20.04
N THR A 476 -16.87 25.91 20.51
CA THR A 476 -16.34 26.40 21.80
C THR A 476 -15.82 27.83 21.70
N LYS A 477 -15.71 28.53 22.84
CA LYS A 477 -15.10 29.89 22.87
C LYS A 477 -13.67 29.87 22.36
N GLU A 478 -12.89 28.84 22.70
CA GLU A 478 -11.50 28.67 22.25
C GLU A 478 -11.44 28.54 20.72
N LEU A 479 -12.34 27.77 20.11
CA LEU A 479 -12.42 27.63 18.66
C LEU A 479 -12.75 28.96 18.00
N LEU A 480 -13.74 29.70 18.52
CA LEU A 480 -14.14 30.99 17.98
C LEU A 480 -13.00 32.03 18.08
N VAL A 481 -12.31 32.11 19.22
CA VAL A 481 -11.13 32.97 19.40
C VAL A 481 -10.02 32.56 18.43
N SER A 482 -9.78 31.26 18.30
CA SER A 482 -8.80 30.73 17.36
C SER A 482 -9.11 31.09 15.92
N VAL A 483 -10.36 30.98 15.49
CA VAL A 483 -10.80 31.36 14.14
C VAL A 483 -10.66 32.88 13.94
N GLY A 484 -11.07 33.71 14.91
CA GLY A 484 -10.91 35.14 14.87
C GLY A 484 -9.46 35.61 14.71
N ALA A 485 -8.51 34.89 15.32
CA ALA A 485 -7.07 35.14 15.22
C ALA A 485 -6.40 34.49 13.99
N ALA A 486 -7.11 33.70 13.18
CA ALA A 486 -6.53 32.89 12.10
C ALA A 486 -5.73 33.73 11.08
N ARG A 487 -6.28 34.88 10.65
CA ARG A 487 -5.60 35.76 9.68
C ARG A 487 -4.27 36.30 10.21
N SER A 488 -4.22 36.70 11.49
CA SER A 488 -2.99 37.20 12.11
C SER A 488 -1.94 36.09 12.25
N ARG A 489 -2.36 34.89 12.68
CA ARG A 489 -1.45 33.72 12.74
C ARG A 489 -0.92 33.34 11.35
N TYR A 490 -1.75 33.40 10.32
CA TYR A 490 -1.32 33.09 8.95
C TYR A 490 -0.28 34.10 8.43
N ARG A 491 -0.42 35.39 8.76
CA ARG A 491 0.60 36.40 8.43
C ARG A 491 1.93 36.09 9.11
N ILE A 492 1.90 35.83 10.42
CA ILE A 492 3.09 35.46 11.18
C ILE A 492 3.75 34.21 10.57
N PHE A 493 2.97 33.21 10.22
CA PHE A 493 3.46 32.01 9.55
C PHE A 493 4.14 32.33 8.22
N LEU A 494 3.54 33.17 7.38
CA LEU A 494 4.15 33.58 6.11
C LEU A 494 5.47 34.32 6.30
N ASP A 495 5.55 35.19 7.29
CA ASP A 495 6.76 35.93 7.60
C ASP A 495 7.86 35.00 8.11
N GLN A 496 7.51 34.03 8.96
CA GLN A 496 8.44 32.98 9.40
C GLN A 496 8.93 32.09 8.25
N GLN A 497 8.04 31.71 7.32
CA GLN A 497 8.40 30.94 6.14
C GLN A 497 9.35 31.72 5.22
N ARG A 498 9.13 33.01 5.03
CA ARG A 498 10.05 33.88 4.26
C ARG A 498 11.42 33.94 4.92
N ALA A 499 11.44 34.24 6.21
CA ALA A 499 12.70 34.31 6.98
C ALA A 499 13.46 32.98 6.93
N ARG A 500 12.77 31.85 7.05
CA ARG A 500 13.37 30.50 6.93
C ARG A 500 13.96 30.27 5.54
N LYS A 501 13.22 30.56 4.46
CA LYS A 501 13.71 30.42 3.08
C LYS A 501 14.93 31.30 2.81
N GLU A 502 14.94 32.54 3.33
CA GLU A 502 16.06 33.44 3.22
C GLU A 502 17.29 32.91 3.97
N SER A 503 17.10 32.38 5.18
CA SER A 503 18.16 31.74 5.97
C SER A 503 18.73 30.50 5.29
N GLU A 504 17.85 29.61 4.77
CA GLU A 504 18.26 28.40 4.05
C GLU A 504 19.01 28.75 2.76
N ALA A 505 18.53 29.77 2.00
CA ALA A 505 19.21 30.25 0.80
C ALA A 505 20.57 30.88 1.13
N GLY A 506 20.67 31.62 2.24
CA GLY A 506 21.93 32.15 2.76
C GLY A 506 22.93 31.04 3.12
N THR A 507 22.46 30.05 3.87
CA THR A 507 23.29 28.87 4.26
C THR A 507 23.77 28.09 3.04
N GLN A 508 22.92 27.88 2.05
CA GLN A 508 23.29 27.16 0.83
C GLN A 508 24.30 27.94 -0.03
N LYS A 509 24.12 29.27 -0.15
CA LYS A 509 25.10 30.13 -0.82
C LYS A 509 26.46 30.09 -0.14
N ARG A 510 26.48 30.15 1.19
CA ARG A 510 27.69 30.04 1.97
C ARG A 510 28.40 28.70 1.77
N LYS A 511 27.66 27.60 1.81
CA LYS A 511 28.20 26.24 1.58
C LYS A 511 28.86 26.11 0.21
N LEU A 512 28.17 26.59 -0.86
CA LEU A 512 28.71 26.59 -2.21
C LEU A 512 30.01 27.44 -2.32
N ALA A 513 30.04 28.59 -1.65
CA ALA A 513 31.24 29.43 -1.62
C ALA A 513 32.40 28.76 -0.86
N GLU A 514 32.12 28.04 0.23
CA GLU A 514 33.13 27.26 0.98
C GLU A 514 33.69 26.09 0.15
N GLU A 515 32.83 25.36 -0.58
CA GLU A 515 33.22 24.28 -1.50
C GLU A 515 34.14 24.85 -2.63
N TYR A 516 33.72 25.94 -3.26
CA TYR A 516 34.51 26.59 -4.30
C TYR A 516 35.88 27.06 -3.81
N LEU A 517 35.93 27.67 -2.59
CA LEU A 517 37.18 28.09 -1.98
C LEU A 517 38.11 26.89 -1.68
N THR A 518 37.55 25.77 -1.30
CA THR A 518 38.29 24.53 -1.04
C THR A 518 38.92 23.99 -2.34
N ASP A 519 38.16 24.03 -3.46
CA ASP A 519 38.65 23.61 -4.76
C ASP A 519 39.76 24.53 -5.29
N LEU A 520 39.65 25.86 -5.09
CA LEU A 520 40.73 26.80 -5.40
C LEU A 520 42.00 26.53 -4.58
N LYS A 521 41.87 26.20 -3.31
CA LYS A 521 43.02 25.82 -2.46
C LYS A 521 43.70 24.55 -2.97
N ARG A 522 42.96 23.54 -3.38
CA ARG A 522 43.49 22.32 -4.01
C ARG A 522 44.23 22.65 -5.29
N LYS A 523 43.62 23.48 -6.17
CA LYS A 523 44.23 23.93 -7.42
C LYS A 523 45.55 24.67 -7.15
N LYS A 524 45.59 25.54 -6.14
CA LYS A 524 46.81 26.22 -5.70
C LYS A 524 47.92 25.23 -5.41
N THR A 525 47.66 24.22 -4.56
CA THR A 525 48.65 23.20 -4.17
C THR A 525 49.15 22.45 -5.42
N THR A 526 48.27 22.00 -6.30
CA THR A 526 48.65 21.30 -7.52
C THR A 526 49.52 22.14 -8.46
N VAL A 527 49.15 23.42 -8.69
CA VAL A 527 49.93 24.34 -9.57
C VAL A 527 51.31 24.63 -8.93
N GLN A 528 51.40 24.76 -7.63
CA GLN A 528 52.63 24.97 -6.90
C GLN A 528 53.57 23.76 -7.01
N GLU A 529 53.04 22.54 -6.81
CA GLU A 529 53.82 21.30 -6.96
C GLU A 529 54.36 21.14 -8.36
N VAL A 530 53.51 21.38 -9.41
CA VAL A 530 53.92 21.32 -10.82
C VAL A 530 55.04 22.34 -11.13
N SER A 531 54.89 23.58 -10.65
CA SER A 531 55.89 24.60 -10.87
C SER A 531 57.23 24.23 -10.21
N THR A 532 57.19 23.67 -8.99
CA THR A 532 58.41 23.24 -8.26
C THR A 532 59.07 22.04 -8.94
N CYS A 533 58.29 21.10 -9.48
CA CYS A 533 58.79 19.95 -10.20
C CYS A 533 59.51 20.40 -11.49
N LEU A 534 58.86 21.27 -12.27
CA LEU A 534 59.44 21.82 -13.53
C LEU A 534 60.75 22.60 -13.28
N ALA A 535 60.83 23.34 -12.17
CA ALA A 535 62.05 24.04 -11.80
C ALA A 535 63.20 23.08 -11.47
N ARG A 536 62.92 22.04 -10.63
CA ARG A 536 63.90 21.00 -10.28
C ARG A 536 64.40 20.24 -11.52
N GLU A 537 63.51 19.83 -12.41
CA GLU A 537 63.89 19.15 -13.65
C GLU A 537 64.74 20.04 -14.53
N ALA A 538 64.41 21.34 -14.61
CA ALA A 538 65.21 22.31 -15.32
C ALA A 538 66.63 22.44 -14.78
N ASP A 539 66.79 22.47 -13.43
CA ASP A 539 68.08 22.57 -12.76
C ASP A 539 68.91 21.29 -12.98
N MET A 540 68.28 20.10 -12.82
CA MET A 540 68.97 18.82 -13.13
C MET A 540 69.48 18.73 -14.56
N LEU A 541 68.68 19.20 -15.54
CA LEU A 541 69.12 19.23 -16.94
C LEU A 541 70.24 20.26 -17.18
N ALA A 542 70.28 21.36 -16.43
CA ALA A 542 71.36 22.33 -16.49
C ALA A 542 72.66 21.76 -15.94
N GLU A 543 72.60 21.09 -14.77
CA GLU A 543 73.73 20.39 -14.15
C GLU A 543 74.25 19.25 -15.03
N GLU A 544 73.35 18.47 -15.65
CA GLU A 544 73.78 17.43 -16.60
C GLU A 544 74.47 18.03 -17.83
N ALA A 545 74.11 19.25 -18.25
CA ALA A 545 74.72 19.94 -19.37
C ALA A 545 76.15 20.39 -19.10
N GLU A 546 76.51 20.74 -17.83
CA GLU A 546 77.86 21.15 -17.42
C GLU A 546 78.89 20.03 -17.64
N GLY A 547 78.50 18.76 -17.57
CA GLY A 547 79.35 17.59 -17.81
C GLY A 547 79.45 17.15 -19.30
N LYS A 548 78.84 17.88 -20.24
CA LYS A 548 78.74 17.53 -21.67
C LYS A 548 79.35 18.59 -22.56
N SER A 549 79.67 18.26 -23.85
CA SER A 549 80.21 19.21 -24.80
C SER A 549 79.47 19.11 -26.15
N GLY A 550 79.54 20.21 -26.93
CA GLY A 550 78.98 20.25 -28.31
C GLY A 550 77.44 20.21 -28.41
N SER A 551 76.90 19.48 -29.35
CA SER A 551 75.45 19.43 -29.68
C SER A 551 74.60 18.92 -28.50
N LYS A 552 75.09 18.01 -27.67
CA LYS A 552 74.37 17.47 -26.51
C LYS A 552 74.17 18.51 -25.42
N MET A 553 75.17 19.32 -25.13
CA MET A 553 75.10 20.42 -24.19
C MET A 553 74.05 21.45 -24.63
N ALA A 554 74.06 21.84 -25.91
CA ALA A 554 73.07 22.79 -26.46
C ALA A 554 71.63 22.26 -26.36
N GLN A 555 71.40 20.97 -26.61
CA GLN A 555 70.09 20.35 -26.45
C GLN A 555 69.58 20.31 -25.01
N LEU A 556 70.42 19.97 -24.05
CA LEU A 556 70.06 19.93 -22.65
C LEU A 556 69.75 21.33 -22.10
N LEU A 557 70.56 22.34 -22.46
CA LEU A 557 70.29 23.73 -22.10
C LEU A 557 69.01 24.27 -22.73
N SER A 558 68.71 23.89 -24.00
CA SER A 558 67.44 24.26 -24.63
C SER A 558 66.25 23.68 -23.91
N LYS A 559 66.29 22.39 -23.49
CA LYS A 559 65.26 21.75 -22.71
C LYS A 559 65.13 22.38 -21.30
N SER A 560 66.21 22.63 -20.60
CA SER A 560 66.21 23.33 -19.32
C SER A 560 65.56 24.71 -19.44
N ASN A 561 65.87 25.49 -20.45
CA ASN A 561 65.28 26.80 -20.69
C ASN A 561 63.78 26.72 -21.00
N ALA A 562 63.34 25.69 -21.74
CA ALA A 562 61.91 25.46 -22.00
C ALA A 562 61.14 25.13 -20.71
N LEU A 563 61.69 24.26 -19.83
CA LEU A 563 61.09 23.94 -18.52
C LEU A 563 61.08 25.15 -17.57
N ARG A 564 62.12 26.00 -17.56
CA ARG A 564 62.13 27.25 -16.83
C ARG A 564 61.07 28.25 -17.29
N ARG A 565 60.76 28.31 -18.57
CA ARG A 565 59.65 29.12 -19.10
C ARG A 565 58.33 28.56 -18.65
N ALA A 566 58.11 27.25 -18.76
CA ALA A 566 56.89 26.59 -18.26
C ALA A 566 56.68 26.76 -16.75
N SER A 567 57.76 26.67 -15.95
CA SER A 567 57.69 26.95 -14.51
C SER A 567 57.29 28.41 -14.20
N LYS A 568 57.83 29.40 -14.97
CA LYS A 568 57.42 30.81 -14.85
C LYS A 568 55.95 31.03 -15.21
N GLU A 569 55.45 30.37 -16.23
CA GLU A 569 54.03 30.42 -16.60
C GLU A 569 53.15 29.86 -15.48
N LYS A 570 53.55 28.74 -14.86
CA LYS A 570 52.84 28.16 -13.75
C LYS A 570 52.88 29.04 -12.48
N LEU A 571 53.96 29.74 -12.24
CA LEU A 571 54.06 30.76 -11.17
C LEU A 571 53.14 31.97 -11.41
N ALA A 572 52.95 32.38 -12.67
CA ALA A 572 51.99 33.42 -13.01
C ALA A 572 50.51 32.94 -12.81
N GLU A 573 50.27 31.68 -13.13
CA GLU A 573 48.97 31.04 -12.86
C GLU A 573 48.73 30.95 -11.34
N LEU A 574 49.72 30.58 -10.57
CA LEU A 574 49.67 30.49 -9.10
C LEU A 574 49.25 31.82 -8.48
N LYS A 575 49.84 32.93 -8.91
CA LYS A 575 49.48 34.26 -8.41
C LYS A 575 48.04 34.61 -8.66
N LYS A 576 47.49 34.28 -9.87
CA LYS A 576 46.09 34.52 -10.16
C LYS A 576 45.15 33.70 -9.26
N VAL A 577 45.51 32.45 -9.01
CA VAL A 577 44.70 31.58 -8.10
C VAL A 577 44.75 32.10 -6.66
N GLU A 578 45.91 32.64 -6.21
CA GLU A 578 46.06 33.26 -4.88
C GLU A 578 45.23 34.52 -4.72
N GLU A 579 45.19 35.38 -5.74
CA GLU A 579 44.31 36.55 -5.78
C GLU A 579 42.85 36.16 -5.70
N GLU A 580 42.43 35.15 -6.47
CA GLU A 580 41.07 34.65 -6.46
C GLU A 580 40.67 34.03 -5.11
N ILE A 581 41.57 33.29 -4.46
CA ILE A 581 41.36 32.76 -3.11
C ILE A 581 41.16 33.91 -2.11
N THR A 582 41.95 34.98 -2.22
CA THR A 582 41.81 36.13 -1.32
C THR A 582 40.46 36.83 -1.51
N ILE A 583 40.07 37.11 -2.76
CA ILE A 583 38.79 37.75 -3.07
C ILE A 583 37.63 36.89 -2.58
N LYS A 584 37.63 35.58 -2.87
CA LYS A 584 36.54 34.68 -2.44
C LYS A 584 36.53 34.44 -0.93
N GLY A 585 37.68 34.45 -0.28
CA GLY A 585 37.77 34.40 1.17
C GLY A 585 37.16 35.64 1.84
N ASP A 586 37.38 36.83 1.26
CA ASP A 586 36.78 38.06 1.77
C ASP A 586 35.28 38.17 1.48
N GLU A 587 34.82 37.65 0.36
CA GLU A 587 33.37 37.52 0.05
C GLU A 587 32.72 36.60 1.09
N LEU A 588 33.31 35.45 1.40
CA LEU A 588 32.78 34.50 2.38
C LEU A 588 32.73 35.07 3.83
N ARG A 589 33.69 35.95 4.20
CA ARG A 589 33.66 36.63 5.50
C ARG A 589 32.56 37.70 5.62
N LYS A 590 32.09 38.22 4.48
CA LYS A 590 31.00 39.21 4.42
C LYS A 590 29.60 38.58 4.31
N MET A 591 29.50 37.29 3.97
CA MET A 591 28.28 36.47 4.00
C MET A 591 28.04 35.94 5.43
#